data_504c67eef94aad6f55222fd68912bbdc
#
_entry.id   504c67eef94aad6f55222fd68912bbdc
#
_cell.length_a   1.000
_cell.length_b   1.000
_cell.length_c   1.000
_cell.angle_alpha   90.00
_cell.angle_beta   90.00
_cell.angle_gamma   90.00
#
_symmetry.space_group_name_H-M   'P 1'
#
loop_
_entity.id
_entity.type
_entity.pdbx_description
1 polymer ?
#
loop_
_entity_poly.entity_id
_entity_poly.type
_entity_poly.pdbx_seq_one_letter_code
_entity_poly.pdbx_strand_id
1 'polypeptide(L)'
;LAEEIPFHKIGLNVLWTDDVTPYKKRKVRILNGAHTMTVLAAHLAGLETVKDAMDDELVFSFMKQGIFEEIIPTLDLPKNELEQFANDVIERFKNPFIKHYLLSIALNSVSKYKVRVLPSVLEYIKEKNCEPKRLVFSLAALIAFYRTDAANDDKTVMEFMKTASAEDILKKTEYWGEDLSFLLPTVQKHLDEIEKNGIRKAMEKVVD
;
A
#
# COMPACT_ATOMS: atom_id res chain seq x y z
N LEU A 1 14.20 27.93 -17.62
CA LEU A 1 14.26 27.57 -16.18
C LEU A 1 15.42 26.60 -15.90
N ALA A 2 15.63 25.53 -16.69
CA ALA A 2 16.74 24.58 -16.50
C ALA A 2 18.13 25.23 -16.66
N GLU A 3 18.26 26.25 -17.49
CA GLU A 3 19.48 27.03 -17.68
C GLU A 3 19.70 28.07 -16.57
N GLU A 4 18.59 28.64 -16.05
CA GLU A 4 18.61 29.66 -14.99
C GLU A 4 18.87 29.03 -13.61
N ILE A 5 18.40 27.79 -13.40
CA ILE A 5 18.55 27.05 -12.15
C ILE A 5 19.16 25.67 -12.47
N PRO A 6 20.47 25.62 -12.75
CA PRO A 6 21.12 24.41 -13.30
C PRO A 6 21.45 23.36 -12.23
N PHE A 7 20.52 22.99 -11.37
CA PHE A 7 20.72 22.04 -10.27
C PHE A 7 21.24 20.66 -10.74
N HIS A 8 20.87 20.22 -11.95
CA HIS A 8 21.38 18.99 -12.54
C HIS A 8 22.89 19.06 -12.87
N LYS A 9 23.46 20.27 -13.06
CA LYS A 9 24.90 20.44 -13.38
C LYS A 9 25.80 20.39 -12.14
N ILE A 10 25.23 20.52 -10.96
CA ILE A 10 25.96 20.50 -9.68
C ILE A 10 25.77 19.22 -8.88
N GLY A 11 25.36 18.12 -9.55
CA GLY A 11 25.23 16.80 -8.95
C GLY A 11 23.98 16.56 -8.10
N LEU A 12 23.03 17.50 -8.09
CA LEU A 12 21.74 17.25 -7.45
C LEU A 12 20.87 16.33 -8.33
N ASN A 13 20.15 15.42 -7.70
CA ASN A 13 19.24 14.51 -8.38
C ASN A 13 17.95 15.24 -8.80
N VAL A 14 18.07 16.11 -9.80
CA VAL A 14 16.98 16.89 -10.41
C VAL A 14 16.85 16.48 -11.87
N LEU A 15 15.68 15.98 -12.21
CA LEU A 15 15.31 15.64 -13.57
C LEU A 15 14.40 16.74 -14.15
N TRP A 16 14.76 17.29 -15.30
CA TRP A 16 13.90 18.17 -16.09
C TRP A 16 13.13 17.31 -17.09
N THR A 17 11.82 17.47 -17.13
CA THR A 17 10.93 16.70 -18.02
C THR A 17 9.75 17.57 -18.45
N ASP A 18 9.24 17.32 -19.65
CA ASP A 18 8.02 17.94 -20.17
C ASP A 18 6.75 17.24 -19.63
N ASP A 19 6.88 15.99 -19.16
CA ASP A 19 5.78 15.22 -18.52
C ASP A 19 6.23 14.65 -17.16
N VAL A 20 5.68 15.20 -16.09
CA VAL A 20 5.91 14.74 -14.72
C VAL A 20 5.04 13.53 -14.33
N THR A 21 4.04 13.19 -15.14
CA THR A 21 3.02 12.18 -14.82
C THR A 21 3.61 10.80 -14.46
N PRO A 22 4.55 10.22 -15.23
CA PRO A 22 5.13 8.92 -14.89
C PRO A 22 5.87 8.94 -13.54
N TYR A 23 6.57 10.01 -13.25
CA TYR A 23 7.35 10.18 -12.01
C TYR A 23 6.44 10.38 -10.79
N LYS A 24 5.33 11.13 -10.96
CA LYS A 24 4.29 11.26 -9.95
C LYS A 24 3.61 9.91 -9.69
N LYS A 25 3.27 9.18 -10.74
CA LYS A 25 2.69 7.82 -10.67
C LYS A 25 3.64 6.89 -9.91
N ARG A 26 4.93 6.85 -10.27
CA ARG A 26 5.98 6.10 -9.58
C ARG A 26 6.00 6.40 -8.07
N LYS A 27 6.06 7.69 -7.70
CA LYS A 27 6.09 8.10 -6.29
C LYS A 27 4.83 7.70 -5.54
N VAL A 28 3.65 7.87 -6.13
CA VAL A 28 2.37 7.54 -5.48
C VAL A 28 2.23 6.04 -5.29
N ARG A 29 2.61 5.23 -6.29
CA ARG A 29 2.46 3.77 -6.23
C ARG A 29 3.52 3.12 -5.35
N ILE A 30 4.79 3.44 -5.55
CA ILE A 30 5.88 2.80 -4.81
C ILE A 30 5.98 3.36 -3.38
N LEU A 31 6.21 4.67 -3.19
CA LEU A 31 6.42 5.21 -1.85
C LEU A 31 5.14 5.26 -1.03
N ASN A 32 4.11 5.91 -1.55
CA ASN A 32 2.86 6.07 -0.80
C ASN A 32 2.06 4.75 -0.76
N GLY A 33 2.13 3.94 -1.84
CA GLY A 33 1.51 2.62 -1.91
C GLY A 33 2.12 1.65 -0.90
N ALA A 34 3.45 1.59 -0.82
CA ALA A 34 4.15 0.76 0.18
C ALA A 34 3.69 1.08 1.61
N HIS A 35 3.63 2.36 1.98
CA HIS A 35 3.07 2.74 3.28
C HIS A 35 1.63 2.25 3.44
N THR A 36 0.76 2.54 2.47
CA THR A 36 -0.68 2.26 2.59
C THR A 36 -0.98 0.76 2.64
N MET A 37 -0.25 -0.06 1.88
CA MET A 37 -0.44 -1.51 1.92
C MET A 37 0.12 -2.17 3.19
N THR A 38 1.13 -1.56 3.83
CA THR A 38 1.88 -2.20 4.91
C THR A 38 1.44 -1.76 6.30
N VAL A 39 1.20 -0.45 6.51
CA VAL A 39 1.09 0.12 7.87
C VAL A 39 -0.06 -0.46 8.68
N LEU A 40 -1.20 -0.80 8.06
CA LEU A 40 -2.36 -1.33 8.76
C LEU A 40 -2.11 -2.77 9.22
N ALA A 41 -1.54 -3.60 8.34
CA ALA A 41 -1.16 -4.96 8.67
C ALA A 41 -0.03 -4.99 9.74
N ALA A 42 0.95 -4.08 9.64
CA ALA A 42 2.01 -3.93 10.63
C ALA A 42 1.48 -3.53 12.01
N HIS A 43 0.52 -2.58 12.05
CA HIS A 43 -0.12 -2.19 13.30
C HIS A 43 -0.93 -3.34 13.92
N LEU A 44 -1.71 -4.08 13.12
CA LEU A 44 -2.42 -5.27 13.58
C LEU A 44 -1.47 -6.38 14.05
N ALA A 45 -0.23 -6.40 13.56
CA ALA A 45 0.83 -7.29 14.02
C ALA A 45 1.52 -6.83 15.32
N GLY A 46 1.08 -5.70 15.91
CA GLY A 46 1.57 -5.15 17.17
C GLY A 46 2.78 -4.23 17.02
N LEU A 47 3.12 -3.77 15.83
CA LEU A 47 4.21 -2.82 15.59
C LEU A 47 3.73 -1.38 15.71
N GLU A 48 4.63 -0.44 16.05
CA GLU A 48 4.29 0.95 16.31
C GLU A 48 4.80 1.93 15.27
N THR A 49 6.00 1.67 14.73
CA THR A 49 6.67 2.59 13.79
C THR A 49 6.99 1.93 12.45
N VAL A 50 7.25 2.75 11.44
CA VAL A 50 7.75 2.27 10.14
C VAL A 50 9.08 1.54 10.31
N LYS A 51 9.94 2.02 11.22
CA LYS A 51 11.23 1.37 11.51
C LYS A 51 11.02 -0.04 12.06
N ASP A 52 10.10 -0.22 13.02
CA ASP A 52 9.77 -1.55 13.55
C ASP A 52 9.28 -2.49 12.44
N ALA A 53 8.45 -1.96 11.52
CA ALA A 53 7.98 -2.72 10.36
C ALA A 53 9.11 -3.12 9.41
N MET A 54 10.16 -2.30 9.29
CA MET A 54 11.34 -2.63 8.48
C MET A 54 12.29 -3.61 9.16
N ASP A 55 12.31 -3.66 10.49
CA ASP A 55 13.11 -4.60 11.28
C ASP A 55 12.42 -5.97 11.45
N ASP A 56 11.10 -6.05 11.25
CA ASP A 56 10.33 -7.30 11.27
C ASP A 56 10.44 -8.02 9.93
N GLU A 57 11.05 -9.20 9.90
CA GLU A 57 11.33 -9.95 8.67
C GLU A 57 10.09 -10.27 7.84
N LEU A 58 8.97 -10.62 8.50
CA LEU A 58 7.72 -10.97 7.82
C LEU A 58 7.11 -9.73 7.15
N VAL A 59 6.96 -8.64 7.92
CA VAL A 59 6.36 -7.39 7.42
C VAL A 59 7.23 -6.75 6.35
N PHE A 60 8.54 -6.78 6.52
CA PHE A 60 9.49 -6.31 5.51
C PHE A 60 9.40 -7.13 4.21
N SER A 61 9.35 -8.46 4.32
CA SER A 61 9.20 -9.35 3.16
C SER A 61 7.86 -9.10 2.43
N PHE A 62 6.76 -8.97 3.19
CA PHE A 62 5.45 -8.63 2.66
C PHE A 62 5.49 -7.33 1.84
N MET A 63 6.04 -6.26 2.42
CA MET A 63 6.17 -4.97 1.74
C MET A 63 7.07 -5.06 0.50
N LYS A 64 8.25 -5.66 0.64
CA LYS A 64 9.24 -5.76 -0.43
C LYS A 64 8.67 -6.53 -1.63
N GLN A 65 8.11 -7.71 -1.39
CA GLN A 65 7.50 -8.51 -2.45
C GLN A 65 6.31 -7.78 -3.11
N GLY A 66 5.45 -7.11 -2.32
CA GLY A 66 4.36 -6.30 -2.87
C GLY A 66 4.87 -5.19 -3.80
N ILE A 67 5.95 -4.51 -3.43
CA ILE A 67 6.56 -3.47 -4.28
C ILE A 67 7.13 -4.08 -5.57
N PHE A 68 8.02 -5.08 -5.46
CA PHE A 68 8.80 -5.55 -6.59
C PHE A 68 8.03 -6.49 -7.52
N GLU A 69 7.11 -7.30 -6.99
CA GLU A 69 6.40 -8.32 -7.75
C GLU A 69 4.99 -7.87 -8.20
N GLU A 70 4.36 -6.92 -7.49
CA GLU A 70 2.97 -6.55 -7.75
C GLU A 70 2.78 -5.07 -8.15
N ILE A 71 3.56 -4.13 -7.59
CA ILE A 71 3.44 -2.70 -7.94
C ILE A 71 4.31 -2.34 -9.15
N ILE A 72 5.61 -2.63 -9.10
CA ILE A 72 6.55 -2.27 -10.17
C ILE A 72 6.10 -2.77 -11.54
N PRO A 73 5.63 -4.02 -11.70
CA PRO A 73 5.15 -4.51 -12.99
C PRO A 73 4.01 -3.71 -13.63
N THR A 74 3.29 -2.89 -12.83
CA THR A 74 2.15 -2.07 -13.29
C THR A 74 2.54 -0.63 -13.66
N LEU A 75 3.83 -0.33 -13.78
CA LEU A 75 4.33 1.03 -14.02
C LEU A 75 5.09 1.13 -15.33
N ASP A 76 4.91 2.26 -16.03
CA ASP A 76 5.38 2.46 -17.42
C ASP A 76 6.86 2.90 -17.53
N LEU A 77 7.53 3.21 -16.41
CA LEU A 77 8.95 3.60 -16.43
C LEU A 77 9.88 2.37 -16.57
N PRO A 78 11.13 2.56 -17.03
CA PRO A 78 12.10 1.47 -17.10
C PRO A 78 12.26 0.75 -15.76
N LYS A 79 12.27 -0.59 -15.80
CA LYS A 79 12.29 -1.43 -14.60
C LYS A 79 13.44 -1.10 -13.65
N ASN A 80 14.64 -0.86 -14.19
CA ASN A 80 15.81 -0.50 -13.41
C ASN A 80 15.64 0.82 -12.64
N GLU A 81 14.96 1.82 -13.22
CA GLU A 81 14.66 3.10 -12.56
C GLU A 81 13.64 2.91 -11.45
N LEU A 82 12.62 2.05 -11.68
CA LEU A 82 11.60 1.74 -10.68
C LEU A 82 12.20 0.97 -9.50
N GLU A 83 13.06 -0.02 -9.77
CA GLU A 83 13.75 -0.81 -8.75
C GLU A 83 14.73 0.04 -7.93
N GLN A 84 15.47 0.95 -8.58
CA GLN A 84 16.35 1.87 -7.87
C GLN A 84 15.54 2.79 -6.96
N PHE A 85 14.45 3.37 -7.46
CA PHE A 85 13.58 4.22 -6.65
C PHE A 85 12.95 3.46 -5.47
N ALA A 86 12.57 2.21 -5.66
CA ALA A 86 12.04 1.36 -4.60
C ALA A 86 13.09 1.07 -3.51
N ASN A 87 14.33 0.79 -3.90
CA ASN A 87 15.44 0.61 -2.95
C ASN A 87 15.71 1.90 -2.15
N ASP A 88 15.72 3.06 -2.80
CA ASP A 88 15.87 4.36 -2.14
C ASP A 88 14.75 4.63 -1.13
N VAL A 89 13.51 4.22 -1.45
CA VAL A 89 12.35 4.30 -0.54
C VAL A 89 12.53 3.39 0.66
N ILE A 90 12.97 2.16 0.46
CA ILE A 90 13.24 1.19 1.54
C ILE A 90 14.30 1.74 2.50
N GLU A 91 15.39 2.31 1.98
CA GLU A 91 16.44 2.92 2.81
C GLU A 91 15.91 4.10 3.65
N ARG A 92 14.99 4.90 3.08
CA ARG A 92 14.31 5.96 3.85
C ARG A 92 13.42 5.42 4.96
N PHE A 93 12.74 4.30 4.74
CA PHE A 93 11.87 3.68 5.75
C PHE A 93 12.70 3.09 6.91
N LYS A 94 13.92 2.65 6.63
CA LYS A 94 14.87 2.16 7.64
C LYS A 94 15.53 3.27 8.46
N ASN A 95 15.29 4.55 8.15
CA ASN A 95 15.96 5.67 8.82
C ASN A 95 15.66 5.67 10.34
N PRO A 96 16.67 5.47 11.21
CA PRO A 96 16.44 5.34 12.65
C PRO A 96 16.20 6.68 13.35
N PHE A 97 16.45 7.80 12.68
CA PHE A 97 16.34 9.13 13.28
C PHE A 97 14.90 9.69 13.25
N ILE A 98 13.99 9.05 12.52
CA ILE A 98 12.61 9.51 12.37
C ILE A 98 11.66 8.48 12.99
N LYS A 99 11.03 8.84 14.10
CA LYS A 99 9.91 8.05 14.65
C LYS A 99 8.64 8.32 13.84
N HIS A 100 8.46 7.57 12.75
CA HIS A 100 7.27 7.65 11.93
C HIS A 100 6.25 6.62 12.39
N TYR A 101 5.29 7.06 13.20
CA TYR A 101 4.26 6.18 13.76
C TYR A 101 3.29 5.67 12.70
N LEU A 102 2.98 4.37 12.73
CA LEU A 102 2.06 3.73 11.78
C LEU A 102 0.68 4.37 11.82
N LEU A 103 0.15 4.68 12.99
CA LEU A 103 -1.16 5.31 13.14
C LEU A 103 -1.24 6.71 12.55
N SER A 104 -0.14 7.48 12.50
CA SER A 104 -0.13 8.78 11.82
C SER A 104 -0.27 8.65 10.29
N ILE A 105 0.18 7.52 9.74
CA ILE A 105 0.02 7.19 8.32
C ILE A 105 -1.37 6.59 8.06
N ALA A 106 -1.94 5.89 9.04
CA ALA A 106 -3.21 5.17 8.94
C ALA A 106 -4.46 6.06 8.84
N LEU A 107 -4.34 7.37 9.05
CA LEU A 107 -5.46 8.30 8.93
C LEU A 107 -6.06 8.27 7.51
N ASN A 108 -7.39 8.25 7.41
CA ASN A 108 -8.13 8.28 6.14
C ASN A 108 -7.68 7.20 5.15
N SER A 109 -7.54 5.95 5.62
CA SER A 109 -6.93 4.87 4.83
C SER A 109 -7.79 4.40 3.66
N VAL A 110 -9.12 4.52 3.72
CA VAL A 110 -10.01 4.19 2.58
C VAL A 110 -9.64 5.04 1.37
N SER A 111 -9.63 6.37 1.50
CA SER A 111 -9.30 7.28 0.40
C SER A 111 -7.87 7.12 -0.08
N LYS A 112 -6.93 6.82 0.82
CA LYS A 112 -5.54 6.55 0.46
C LYS A 112 -5.39 5.25 -0.33
N TYR A 113 -6.08 4.18 0.08
CA TYR A 113 -6.05 2.90 -0.64
C TYR A 113 -6.56 3.07 -2.07
N LYS A 114 -7.71 3.76 -2.25
CA LYS A 114 -8.29 4.07 -3.56
C LYS A 114 -7.28 4.67 -4.53
N VAL A 115 -6.46 5.63 -4.09
CA VAL A 115 -5.57 6.37 -5.01
C VAL A 115 -4.14 5.83 -5.07
N ARG A 116 -3.70 5.02 -4.09
CA ARG A 116 -2.31 4.61 -3.95
C ARG A 116 -2.07 3.14 -4.26
N VAL A 117 -3.03 2.27 -3.92
CA VAL A 117 -2.89 0.80 -4.02
C VAL A 117 -3.84 0.21 -5.05
N LEU A 118 -5.13 0.53 -4.97
CA LEU A 118 -6.16 -0.03 -5.83
C LEU A 118 -5.84 0.05 -7.33
N PRO A 119 -5.30 1.17 -7.87
CA PRO A 119 -4.97 1.19 -9.28
C PRO A 119 -3.85 0.21 -9.68
N SER A 120 -2.95 -0.19 -8.75
CA SER A 120 -1.99 -1.27 -9.03
C SER A 120 -2.67 -2.64 -8.98
N VAL A 121 -3.66 -2.85 -8.10
CA VAL A 121 -4.47 -4.08 -8.10
C VAL A 121 -5.15 -4.28 -9.45
N LEU A 122 -5.86 -3.26 -9.92
CA LEU A 122 -6.63 -3.32 -11.16
C LEU A 122 -5.74 -3.53 -12.41
N GLU A 123 -4.64 -2.78 -12.50
CA GLU A 123 -3.70 -2.92 -13.61
C GLU A 123 -3.01 -4.29 -13.60
N TYR A 124 -2.62 -4.78 -12.42
CA TYR A 124 -2.03 -6.12 -12.28
C TYR A 124 -2.98 -7.22 -12.76
N ILE A 125 -4.25 -7.17 -12.35
CA ILE A 125 -5.27 -8.14 -12.79
C ILE A 125 -5.45 -8.08 -14.30
N LYS A 126 -5.52 -6.89 -14.88
CA LYS A 126 -5.66 -6.68 -16.32
C LYS A 126 -4.48 -7.25 -17.09
N GLU A 127 -3.24 -7.08 -16.61
CA GLU A 127 -2.04 -7.52 -17.30
C GLU A 127 -1.72 -9.01 -17.08
N LYS A 128 -1.95 -9.51 -15.86
CA LYS A 128 -1.54 -10.86 -15.44
C LYS A 128 -2.68 -11.88 -15.44
N ASN A 129 -3.93 -11.43 -15.57
CA ASN A 129 -5.14 -12.25 -15.46
C ASN A 129 -5.21 -13.05 -14.15
N CYS A 130 -4.66 -12.51 -13.09
CA CYS A 130 -4.71 -13.07 -11.72
C CYS A 130 -4.63 -11.95 -10.69
N GLU A 131 -5.08 -12.22 -9.48
CA GLU A 131 -5.08 -11.24 -8.39
C GLU A 131 -3.67 -11.10 -7.77
N PRO A 132 -3.21 -9.84 -7.46
CA PRO A 132 -1.98 -9.62 -6.71
C PRO A 132 -2.21 -9.98 -5.23
N LYS A 133 -1.55 -11.04 -4.77
CA LYS A 133 -1.80 -11.66 -3.46
C LYS A 133 -1.67 -10.68 -2.30
N ARG A 134 -0.58 -9.89 -2.27
CA ARG A 134 -0.24 -9.01 -1.16
C ARG A 134 -1.06 -7.73 -1.18
N LEU A 135 -1.33 -7.17 -2.37
CA LEU A 135 -2.17 -5.98 -2.49
C LEU A 135 -3.62 -6.31 -2.11
N VAL A 136 -4.16 -7.48 -2.51
CA VAL A 136 -5.51 -7.90 -2.10
C VAL A 136 -5.55 -8.25 -0.61
N PHE A 137 -4.50 -8.90 -0.06
CA PHE A 137 -4.37 -9.08 1.39
C PHE A 137 -4.39 -7.74 2.15
N SER A 138 -3.72 -6.72 1.63
CA SER A 138 -3.71 -5.39 2.27
C SER A 138 -5.09 -4.73 2.31
N LEU A 139 -6.00 -5.06 1.37
CA LEU A 139 -7.40 -4.64 1.41
C LEU A 139 -8.16 -5.35 2.54
N ALA A 140 -7.95 -6.65 2.72
CA ALA A 140 -8.50 -7.38 3.86
C ALA A 140 -7.97 -6.83 5.20
N ALA A 141 -6.67 -6.55 5.29
CA ALA A 141 -6.06 -5.92 6.47
C ALA A 141 -6.64 -4.52 6.76
N LEU A 142 -6.96 -3.74 5.71
CA LEU A 142 -7.66 -2.46 5.84
C LEU A 142 -9.04 -2.67 6.47
N ILE A 143 -9.84 -3.59 5.94
CA ILE A 143 -11.17 -3.88 6.49
C ILE A 143 -11.07 -4.35 7.95
N ALA A 144 -10.13 -5.26 8.26
CA ALA A 144 -9.90 -5.73 9.63
C ALA A 144 -9.47 -4.58 10.58
N PHE A 145 -8.62 -3.67 10.11
CA PHE A 145 -8.17 -2.51 10.89
C PHE A 145 -9.33 -1.58 11.25
N TYR A 146 -10.27 -1.30 10.33
CA TYR A 146 -11.43 -0.45 10.61
C TYR A 146 -12.43 -1.06 11.61
N ARG A 147 -12.32 -2.35 11.91
CA ARG A 147 -13.09 -3.03 12.97
C ARG A 147 -12.47 -2.87 14.35
N THR A 148 -11.29 -2.24 14.46
CA THR A 148 -10.62 -1.91 15.72
C THR A 148 -10.90 -0.47 16.15
N ASP A 149 -10.56 -0.15 17.39
CA ASP A 149 -10.69 1.21 17.92
C ASP A 149 -9.50 2.12 17.53
N ALA A 150 -8.49 1.59 16.86
CA ALA A 150 -7.32 2.35 16.39
C ALA A 150 -7.58 3.12 15.08
N ALA A 151 -8.62 2.74 14.33
CA ALA A 151 -8.96 3.41 13.08
C ALA A 151 -9.43 4.86 13.33
N ASN A 152 -9.03 5.76 12.41
CA ASN A 152 -9.44 7.16 12.47
C ASN A 152 -9.66 7.69 11.04
N ASP A 153 -10.91 7.99 10.72
CA ASP A 153 -11.38 8.50 9.44
C ASP A 153 -12.63 9.36 9.66
N ASP A 154 -13.25 9.84 8.60
CA ASP A 154 -14.54 10.49 8.68
C ASP A 154 -15.57 9.61 9.41
N LYS A 155 -16.45 10.24 10.20
CA LYS A 155 -17.43 9.55 11.05
C LYS A 155 -18.31 8.58 10.25
N THR A 156 -18.77 8.97 9.08
CA THR A 156 -19.61 8.14 8.21
C THR A 156 -18.83 6.94 7.65
N VAL A 157 -17.55 7.13 7.32
CA VAL A 157 -16.66 6.05 6.90
C VAL A 157 -16.45 5.07 8.05
N MET A 158 -16.17 5.58 9.25
CA MET A 158 -15.96 4.76 10.45
C MET A 158 -17.18 3.90 10.78
N GLU A 159 -18.37 4.51 10.82
CA GLU A 159 -19.63 3.81 11.14
C GLU A 159 -19.91 2.70 10.11
N PHE A 160 -19.73 2.97 8.83
CA PHE A 160 -19.94 2.01 7.77
C PHE A 160 -18.90 0.88 7.79
N MET A 161 -17.61 1.21 7.78
CA MET A 161 -16.53 0.23 7.71
C MET A 161 -16.48 -0.70 8.93
N LYS A 162 -16.94 -0.24 10.10
CA LYS A 162 -16.95 -1.04 11.34
C LYS A 162 -18.04 -2.11 11.32
N THR A 163 -19.18 -1.87 10.65
CA THR A 163 -20.39 -2.71 10.77
C THR A 163 -20.77 -3.43 9.49
N ALA A 164 -20.41 -2.90 8.32
CA ALA A 164 -20.78 -3.48 7.03
C ALA A 164 -20.09 -4.81 6.76
N SER A 165 -20.76 -5.67 5.97
CA SER A 165 -20.14 -6.89 5.45
C SER A 165 -19.01 -6.56 4.49
N ALA A 166 -18.08 -7.51 4.28
CA ALA A 166 -17.04 -7.33 3.27
C ALA A 166 -17.64 -7.11 1.87
N GLU A 167 -18.74 -7.77 1.55
CA GLU A 167 -19.46 -7.60 0.28
C GLU A 167 -19.98 -6.17 0.12
N ASP A 168 -20.65 -5.61 1.12
CA ASP A 168 -21.17 -4.24 1.07
C ASP A 168 -20.03 -3.22 0.97
N ILE A 169 -18.92 -3.45 1.68
CA ILE A 169 -17.72 -2.60 1.60
C ILE A 169 -17.16 -2.62 0.18
N LEU A 170 -16.99 -3.79 -0.43
CA LEU A 170 -16.41 -3.91 -1.77
C LEU A 170 -17.33 -3.35 -2.87
N LYS A 171 -18.64 -3.41 -2.69
CA LYS A 171 -19.63 -2.81 -3.60
C LYS A 171 -19.75 -1.29 -3.48
N LYS A 172 -19.14 -0.67 -2.45
CA LYS A 172 -19.26 0.77 -2.18
C LYS A 172 -18.48 1.61 -3.19
N THR A 173 -19.05 1.87 -4.34
CA THR A 173 -18.40 2.58 -5.46
C THR A 173 -17.92 3.98 -5.10
N GLU A 174 -18.53 4.66 -4.13
CA GLU A 174 -18.09 5.96 -3.64
C GLU A 174 -16.68 5.88 -3.02
N TYR A 175 -16.37 4.74 -2.36
CA TYR A 175 -15.06 4.54 -1.74
C TYR A 175 -13.99 4.14 -2.75
N TRP A 176 -14.33 3.30 -3.71
CA TRP A 176 -13.34 2.68 -4.59
C TRP A 176 -13.32 3.29 -6.00
N GLY A 177 -14.42 3.91 -6.45
CA GLY A 177 -14.60 4.41 -7.81
C GLY A 177 -15.28 3.40 -8.73
N GLU A 178 -15.32 2.12 -8.35
CA GLU A 178 -15.95 1.01 -9.05
C GLU A 178 -16.37 -0.09 -8.07
N ASP A 179 -17.12 -1.09 -8.55
CA ASP A 179 -17.52 -2.26 -7.78
C ASP A 179 -16.37 -3.28 -7.73
N LEU A 180 -15.89 -3.57 -6.52
CA LEU A 180 -14.80 -4.52 -6.26
C LEU A 180 -15.31 -5.90 -5.79
N SER A 181 -16.59 -6.22 -5.94
CA SER A 181 -17.17 -7.48 -5.45
C SER A 181 -16.55 -8.73 -6.07
N PHE A 182 -15.89 -8.61 -7.22
CA PHE A 182 -15.11 -9.70 -7.82
C PHE A 182 -13.92 -10.16 -6.95
N LEU A 183 -13.41 -9.31 -6.04
CA LEU A 183 -12.38 -9.65 -5.06
C LEU A 183 -12.94 -10.33 -3.80
N LEU A 184 -14.27 -10.39 -3.63
CA LEU A 184 -14.91 -10.87 -2.41
C LEU A 184 -14.41 -12.26 -1.97
N PRO A 185 -14.29 -13.27 -2.85
CA PRO A 185 -13.85 -14.60 -2.41
C PRO A 185 -12.46 -14.57 -1.75
N THR A 186 -11.53 -13.82 -2.33
CA THR A 186 -10.16 -13.70 -1.82
C THR A 186 -10.09 -12.83 -0.57
N VAL A 187 -10.77 -11.69 -0.56
CA VAL A 187 -10.82 -10.80 0.60
C VAL A 187 -11.46 -11.50 1.79
N GLN A 188 -12.58 -12.19 1.60
CA GLN A 188 -13.27 -12.93 2.68
C GLN A 188 -12.36 -14.03 3.24
N LYS A 189 -11.71 -14.81 2.38
CA LYS A 189 -10.73 -15.83 2.82
C LYS A 189 -9.63 -15.23 3.70
N HIS A 190 -9.11 -14.06 3.34
CA HIS A 190 -8.09 -13.38 4.15
C HIS A 190 -8.65 -12.86 5.47
N LEU A 191 -9.88 -12.31 5.48
CA LEU A 191 -10.54 -11.88 6.71
C LEU A 191 -10.78 -13.05 7.67
N ASP A 192 -11.28 -14.17 7.18
CA ASP A 192 -11.49 -15.38 7.98
C ASP A 192 -10.18 -15.92 8.57
N GLU A 193 -9.09 -15.84 7.80
CA GLU A 193 -7.76 -16.24 8.25
C GLU A 193 -7.21 -15.28 9.32
N ILE A 194 -7.39 -13.98 9.14
CA ILE A 194 -6.99 -12.94 10.12
C ILE A 194 -7.76 -13.14 11.43
N GLU A 195 -9.06 -13.37 11.35
CA GLU A 195 -9.91 -13.60 12.53
C GLU A 195 -9.54 -14.88 13.27
N LYS A 196 -9.31 -15.96 12.55
CA LYS A 196 -9.02 -17.29 13.14
C LYS A 196 -7.62 -17.43 13.70
N ASN A 197 -6.61 -16.93 12.98
CA ASN A 197 -5.20 -17.23 13.24
C ASN A 197 -4.34 -15.99 13.55
N GLY A 198 -4.92 -14.80 13.43
CA GLY A 198 -4.24 -13.52 13.57
C GLY A 198 -3.53 -13.07 12.29
N ILE A 199 -3.24 -11.77 12.24
CA ILE A 199 -2.69 -11.10 11.06
C ILE A 199 -1.34 -11.66 10.62
N ARG A 200 -0.46 -12.06 11.55
CA ARG A 200 0.88 -12.57 11.23
C ARG A 200 0.80 -13.88 10.46
N LYS A 201 0.04 -14.86 10.95
CA LYS A 201 -0.16 -16.15 10.27
C LYS A 201 -0.87 -16.00 8.94
N ALA A 202 -1.80 -15.07 8.84
CA ALA A 202 -2.45 -14.77 7.57
C ALA A 202 -1.48 -14.13 6.56
N MET A 203 -0.57 -13.28 7.02
CA MET A 203 0.47 -12.64 6.20
C MET A 203 1.50 -13.65 5.70
N GLU A 204 1.93 -14.61 6.52
CA GLU A 204 2.85 -15.70 6.13
C GLU A 204 2.37 -16.38 4.84
N LYS A 205 1.07 -16.63 4.71
CA LYS A 205 0.49 -17.32 3.54
C LYS A 205 0.53 -16.53 2.22
N VAL A 206 0.85 -15.26 2.26
CA VAL A 206 0.96 -14.40 1.07
C VAL A 206 2.40 -13.96 0.78
N VAL A 207 3.32 -14.26 1.71
CA VAL A 207 4.77 -13.97 1.58
C VAL A 207 5.53 -15.18 0.99
N ASP A 208 5.02 -16.38 1.16
CA ASP A 208 5.62 -17.64 0.65
C ASP A 208 5.52 -17.78 -0.88
#